data_59e36a44bee92844766e23f280896d9e
#
_entry.id   59e36a44bee92844766e23f280896d9e
#
_cell.length_a   1.000
_cell.length_b   1.000
_cell.length_c   1.000
_cell.angle_alpha   90.00
_cell.angle_beta   90.00
_cell.angle_gamma   90.00
#
_symmetry.space_group_name_H-M   'P 1'
#
loop_
_entity.id
_entity.type
_entity.pdbx_description
1 polymer ?
#
loop_
_entity_poly.entity_id
_entity_poly.type
_entity_poly.pdbx_seq_one_letter_code
_entity_poly.pdbx_strand_id
1 'polypeptide(L)'
;VSFYLDTKVVEVKPDRVVIEKGGKASAIETDKILLSVGRKANLSNVGLEQLNIELHRNGVKVDEHLLTTHPRVYACGDITGYSLLAHTAIREAEVAINHILGVEDRMNYDCVPGIVYTNPEMAGVGKTEEELKASGISYQVQKLPMAYSGRFVAENELVNGLCKLILDDDDRVIGCHMLGNPVSELIVLAGLAVQHGYTVELSLIHISEPTRLGMIS
;
A
#
# COMPACT_ATOMS: atom_id res chain seq x y z
N VAL A 1 2.87 -2.11 -25.35
CA VAL A 1 3.85 -2.52 -24.34
C VAL A 1 3.81 -4.03 -24.25
N SER A 2 4.99 -4.69 -24.27
CA SER A 2 5.13 -6.14 -24.09
C SER A 2 5.50 -6.45 -22.63
N PHE A 3 4.86 -7.48 -22.04
CA PHE A 3 5.13 -7.93 -20.68
C PHE A 3 5.74 -9.33 -20.71
N TYR A 4 6.82 -9.50 -19.97
CA TYR A 4 7.50 -10.78 -19.80
C TYR A 4 7.36 -11.22 -18.33
N LEU A 5 6.21 -11.82 -18.01
CA LEU A 5 5.91 -12.32 -16.65
C LEU A 5 6.65 -13.65 -16.38
N ASP A 6 6.94 -13.94 -15.12
CA ASP A 6 7.69 -15.12 -14.66
C ASP A 6 9.06 -15.25 -15.35
N THR A 7 9.71 -14.11 -15.56
CA THR A 7 10.94 -13.99 -16.35
C THR A 7 12.03 -13.32 -15.51
N LYS A 8 13.20 -13.92 -15.48
CA LYS A 8 14.39 -13.41 -14.80
C LYS A 8 15.30 -12.68 -15.78
N VAL A 9 15.79 -11.52 -15.39
CA VAL A 9 16.92 -10.87 -16.09
C VAL A 9 18.19 -11.54 -15.64
N VAL A 10 18.95 -12.12 -16.57
CA VAL A 10 20.19 -12.86 -16.28
C VAL A 10 21.44 -12.09 -16.68
N GLU A 11 21.35 -11.21 -17.67
CA GLU A 11 22.47 -10.38 -18.10
C GLU A 11 21.98 -9.06 -18.70
N VAL A 12 22.72 -7.98 -18.46
CA VAL A 12 22.50 -6.67 -19.08
C VAL A 12 23.71 -6.29 -19.90
N LYS A 13 23.51 -6.01 -21.19
CA LYS A 13 24.51 -5.54 -22.14
C LYS A 13 24.19 -4.13 -22.62
N PRO A 14 25.11 -3.42 -23.25
CA PRO A 14 24.86 -2.05 -23.72
C PRO A 14 23.71 -1.91 -24.74
N ASP A 15 23.46 -2.95 -25.52
CA ASP A 15 22.51 -3.00 -26.63
C ASP A 15 21.34 -3.96 -26.42
N ARG A 16 21.35 -4.74 -25.33
CA ARG A 16 20.32 -5.76 -25.06
C ARG A 16 20.23 -6.18 -23.61
N VAL A 17 19.08 -6.75 -23.26
CA VAL A 17 18.85 -7.44 -21.99
C VAL A 17 18.65 -8.92 -22.28
N VAL A 18 19.37 -9.80 -21.59
CA VAL A 18 19.16 -11.25 -21.67
C VAL A 18 18.22 -11.65 -20.55
N ILE A 19 17.12 -12.29 -20.93
CA ILE A 19 16.07 -12.78 -20.03
C ILE A 19 15.99 -14.30 -20.07
N GLU A 20 15.56 -14.91 -18.99
CA GLU A 20 15.34 -16.36 -18.90
C GLU A 20 13.92 -16.65 -18.38
N LYS A 21 13.20 -17.52 -19.09
CA LYS A 21 11.92 -18.05 -18.69
C LYS A 21 11.89 -19.57 -18.88
N GLY A 22 11.61 -20.32 -17.80
CA GLY A 22 11.53 -21.79 -17.86
C GLY A 22 12.84 -22.45 -18.33
N GLY A 23 14.00 -21.90 -17.94
CA GLY A 23 15.33 -22.41 -18.32
C GLY A 23 15.75 -22.08 -19.78
N LYS A 24 14.96 -21.29 -20.51
CA LYS A 24 15.31 -20.83 -21.87
C LYS A 24 15.68 -19.36 -21.84
N ALA A 25 16.91 -19.08 -22.30
CA ALA A 25 17.38 -17.71 -22.44
C ALA A 25 16.96 -17.11 -23.79
N SER A 26 16.65 -15.82 -23.78
CA SER A 26 16.39 -15.02 -24.99
C SER A 26 16.91 -13.59 -24.76
N ALA A 27 17.14 -12.85 -25.85
CA ALA A 27 17.62 -11.48 -25.78
C ALA A 27 16.54 -10.51 -26.30
N ILE A 28 16.45 -9.35 -25.63
CA ILE A 28 15.62 -8.21 -26.04
C ILE A 28 16.58 -7.09 -26.39
N GLU A 29 16.61 -6.67 -27.65
CA GLU A 29 17.37 -5.52 -28.08
C GLU A 29 16.74 -4.22 -27.57
N THR A 30 17.56 -3.30 -27.09
CA THR A 30 17.09 -2.02 -26.53
C THR A 30 18.18 -0.97 -26.48
N ASP A 31 17.81 0.27 -26.72
CA ASP A 31 18.71 1.42 -26.64
C ASP A 31 18.83 2.00 -25.22
N LYS A 32 17.82 1.78 -24.39
CA LYS A 32 17.77 2.29 -23.01
C LYS A 32 17.18 1.25 -22.07
N ILE A 33 17.72 1.19 -20.87
CA ILE A 33 17.29 0.27 -19.82
C ILE A 33 16.94 1.08 -18.57
N LEU A 34 15.70 0.92 -18.09
CA LEU A 34 15.27 1.45 -16.81
C LEU A 34 15.27 0.33 -15.78
N LEU A 35 16.06 0.50 -14.72
CA LEU A 35 16.12 -0.44 -13.60
C LEU A 35 15.15 0.00 -12.50
N SER A 36 14.11 -0.79 -12.26
CA SER A 36 13.09 -0.55 -11.24
C SER A 36 12.72 -1.86 -10.55
N VAL A 37 13.67 -2.44 -9.81
CA VAL A 37 13.58 -3.79 -9.21
C VAL A 37 13.26 -3.79 -7.72
N GLY A 38 12.81 -2.65 -7.18
CA GLY A 38 12.50 -2.47 -5.77
C GLY A 38 13.70 -2.03 -4.92
N ARG A 39 13.47 -1.99 -3.60
CA ARG A 39 14.43 -1.55 -2.58
C ARG A 39 14.62 -2.63 -1.52
N LYS A 40 15.76 -2.58 -0.84
CA LYS A 40 16.04 -3.37 0.36
C LYS A 40 16.51 -2.44 1.47
N ALA A 41 16.20 -2.78 2.72
CA ALA A 41 16.79 -2.11 3.86
C ALA A 41 18.33 -2.22 3.80
N ASN A 42 19.01 -1.09 4.03
CA ASN A 42 20.47 -1.09 4.18
C ASN A 42 20.82 -1.44 5.62
N LEU A 43 21.23 -2.68 5.83
CA LEU A 43 21.57 -3.23 7.14
C LEU A 43 23.08 -3.34 7.37
N SER A 44 23.90 -2.99 6.36
CA SER A 44 25.34 -3.15 6.42
C SER A 44 26.02 -1.95 7.05
N ASN A 45 27.02 -2.20 7.89
CA ASN A 45 27.89 -1.18 8.49
C ASN A 45 27.14 -0.16 9.38
N VAL A 46 26.03 -0.55 10.00
CA VAL A 46 25.25 0.29 10.93
C VAL A 46 25.35 -0.20 12.38
N GLY A 47 26.20 -1.19 12.66
CA GLY A 47 26.49 -1.67 14.01
C GLY A 47 25.46 -2.59 14.64
N LEU A 48 24.48 -3.09 13.85
CA LEU A 48 23.43 -3.98 14.38
C LEU A 48 23.99 -5.29 14.94
N GLU A 49 25.06 -5.79 14.36
CA GLU A 49 25.73 -7.02 14.78
C GLU A 49 26.31 -6.91 16.19
N GLN A 50 26.77 -5.72 16.60
CA GLN A 50 27.32 -5.44 17.93
C GLN A 50 26.26 -5.44 19.02
N LEU A 51 24.99 -5.16 18.64
CA LEU A 51 23.85 -5.09 19.54
C LEU A 51 23.04 -6.40 19.59
N ASN A 52 23.44 -7.42 18.80
CA ASN A 52 22.71 -8.69 18.66
C ASN A 52 21.21 -8.47 18.33
N ILE A 53 20.91 -7.48 17.49
CA ILE A 53 19.54 -7.20 17.07
C ILE A 53 19.10 -8.25 16.05
N GLU A 54 17.94 -8.86 16.27
CA GLU A 54 17.35 -9.81 15.32
C GLU A 54 16.90 -9.12 14.05
N LEU A 55 17.17 -9.79 12.93
CA LEU A 55 16.70 -9.39 11.61
C LEU A 55 15.65 -10.38 11.13
N HIS A 56 14.68 -9.88 10.37
CA HIS A 56 13.82 -10.71 9.53
C HIS A 56 14.23 -10.59 8.06
N ARG A 57 13.51 -11.29 7.15
CA ARG A 57 13.87 -11.37 5.73
C ARG A 57 14.13 -10.01 5.07
N ASN A 58 13.40 -8.95 5.48
CA ASN A 58 13.38 -7.67 4.79
C ASN A 58 14.05 -6.53 5.58
N GLY A 59 14.30 -6.68 6.89
CA GLY A 59 14.82 -5.60 7.72
C GLY A 59 15.03 -5.97 9.19
N VAL A 60 15.10 -4.97 10.03
CA VAL A 60 15.19 -5.10 11.49
C VAL A 60 13.84 -5.55 12.05
N LYS A 61 13.87 -6.59 12.88
CA LYS A 61 12.68 -7.07 13.58
C LYS A 61 12.31 -6.11 14.72
N VAL A 62 11.07 -5.66 14.72
CA VAL A 62 10.48 -4.80 15.75
C VAL A 62 9.12 -5.35 16.19
N ASP A 63 8.68 -4.95 17.37
CA ASP A 63 7.32 -5.17 17.87
C ASP A 63 6.34 -4.06 17.42
N GLU A 64 5.11 -4.07 17.94
CA GLU A 64 4.08 -3.07 17.63
C GLU A 64 4.41 -1.65 18.12
N HIS A 65 5.42 -1.49 18.96
CA HIS A 65 5.93 -0.20 19.48
C HIS A 65 7.23 0.22 18.80
N LEU A 66 7.66 -0.48 17.74
CA LEU A 66 8.92 -0.30 17.02
C LEU A 66 10.18 -0.59 17.85
N LEU A 67 10.04 -1.23 19.03
CA LEU A 67 11.17 -1.67 19.83
C LEU A 67 11.81 -2.91 19.18
N THR A 68 13.13 -2.89 19.04
CA THR A 68 13.90 -4.04 18.56
C THR A 68 14.03 -5.11 19.64
N THR A 69 14.71 -6.21 19.32
CA THR A 69 15.07 -7.22 20.33
C THR A 69 16.07 -6.70 21.38
N HIS A 70 16.70 -5.55 21.15
CA HIS A 70 17.52 -4.87 22.16
C HIS A 70 16.67 -3.84 22.94
N PRO A 71 16.65 -3.90 24.30
CA PRO A 71 15.66 -3.21 25.14
C PRO A 71 15.70 -1.69 25.16
N ARG A 72 16.61 -1.04 24.45
CA ARG A 72 16.76 0.42 24.36
C ARG A 72 17.02 0.92 22.94
N VAL A 73 16.72 0.06 21.95
CA VAL A 73 16.93 0.42 20.55
C VAL A 73 15.61 0.25 19.78
N TYR A 74 15.20 1.30 19.12
CA TYR A 74 14.03 1.33 18.25
C TYR A 74 14.49 1.42 16.79
N ALA A 75 13.69 0.91 15.87
CA ALA A 75 13.94 1.03 14.44
C ALA A 75 12.67 1.52 13.74
N CYS A 76 12.80 2.54 12.91
CA CYS A 76 11.71 3.18 12.19
C CYS A 76 12.11 3.44 10.73
N GLY A 77 11.15 3.42 9.82
CA GLY A 77 11.34 3.67 8.40
C GLY A 77 11.84 2.46 7.63
N ASP A 78 12.46 2.71 6.50
CA ASP A 78 12.87 1.69 5.52
C ASP A 78 13.72 0.55 6.12
N ILE A 79 14.42 0.83 7.22
CA ILE A 79 15.27 -0.17 7.90
C ILE A 79 14.45 -1.30 8.51
N THR A 80 13.18 -1.08 8.86
CA THR A 80 12.28 -2.12 9.37
C THR A 80 11.84 -3.07 8.27
N GLY A 81 11.81 -2.63 7.02
CA GLY A 81 11.40 -3.42 5.87
C GLY A 81 9.91 -3.78 5.79
N TYR A 82 9.07 -3.24 6.70
CA TYR A 82 7.61 -3.44 6.67
C TYR A 82 6.93 -2.54 5.65
N SER A 83 7.31 -1.27 5.61
CA SER A 83 6.80 -0.29 4.65
C SER A 83 7.92 0.67 4.24
N LEU A 84 8.05 0.91 2.92
CA LEU A 84 9.07 1.78 2.35
C LEU A 84 8.46 3.13 1.95
N LEU A 85 7.63 3.71 2.83
CA LEU A 85 6.89 4.94 2.59
C LEU A 85 7.22 5.99 3.66
N ALA A 86 7.42 7.24 3.23
CA ALA A 86 7.82 8.33 4.11
C ALA A 86 6.79 8.60 5.23
N HIS A 87 5.50 8.59 4.92
CA HIS A 87 4.45 8.80 5.91
C HIS A 87 4.35 7.64 6.92
N THR A 88 4.66 6.41 6.50
CA THR A 88 4.79 5.29 7.44
C THR A 88 5.94 5.50 8.40
N ALA A 89 7.11 5.92 7.90
CA ALA A 89 8.28 6.17 8.73
C ALA A 89 8.03 7.27 9.78
N ILE A 90 7.26 8.30 9.44
CA ILE A 90 6.85 9.36 10.37
C ILE A 90 5.96 8.75 11.48
N ARG A 91 4.95 7.97 11.11
CA ARG A 91 4.05 7.33 12.07
C ARG A 91 4.78 6.33 12.97
N GLU A 92 5.68 5.53 12.42
CA GLU A 92 6.53 4.62 13.18
C GLU A 92 7.37 5.37 14.23
N ALA A 93 7.96 6.52 13.85
CA ALA A 93 8.72 7.35 14.78
C ALA A 93 7.86 7.93 15.90
N GLU A 94 6.63 8.37 15.61
CA GLU A 94 5.68 8.82 16.62
C GLU A 94 5.35 7.72 17.63
N VAL A 95 5.04 6.51 17.16
CA VAL A 95 4.76 5.35 18.01
C VAL A 95 5.95 5.02 18.91
N ALA A 96 7.16 5.01 18.34
CA ALA A 96 8.38 4.76 19.09
C ALA A 96 8.59 5.79 20.22
N ILE A 97 8.42 7.09 19.91
CA ILE A 97 8.54 8.17 20.88
C ILE A 97 7.46 8.10 21.95
N ASN A 98 6.20 7.82 21.57
CA ASN A 98 5.10 7.66 22.51
C ASN A 98 5.39 6.52 23.50
N HIS A 99 5.88 5.39 23.01
CA HIS A 99 6.28 4.28 23.87
C HIS A 99 7.41 4.65 24.83
N ILE A 100 8.44 5.39 24.38
CA ILE A 100 9.52 5.89 25.24
C ILE A 100 8.99 6.81 26.34
N LEU A 101 7.96 7.60 26.04
CA LEU A 101 7.32 8.53 27.00
C LEU A 101 6.25 7.86 27.89
N GLY A 102 6.00 6.58 27.71
CA GLY A 102 4.96 5.83 28.46
C GLY A 102 3.53 6.17 28.00
N VAL A 103 3.36 6.71 26.81
CA VAL A 103 2.06 6.95 26.19
C VAL A 103 1.63 5.70 25.44
N GLU A 104 0.39 5.24 25.65
CA GLU A 104 -0.18 4.07 24.94
C GLU A 104 -0.35 4.42 23.46
N ASP A 105 0.39 3.74 22.61
CA ASP A 105 0.29 3.88 21.15
C ASP A 105 0.89 2.64 20.47
N ARG A 106 0.36 2.27 19.29
CA ARG A 106 0.80 1.09 18.54
C ARG A 106 0.77 1.34 17.05
N MET A 107 1.67 0.68 16.34
CA MET A 107 1.69 0.72 14.89
C MET A 107 0.62 -0.23 14.30
N ASN A 108 -0.21 0.32 13.44
CA ASN A 108 -1.17 -0.43 12.63
C ASN A 108 -0.88 -0.22 11.14
N TYR A 109 -0.31 -1.23 10.50
CA TYR A 109 0.02 -1.16 9.08
C TYR A 109 -1.20 -1.34 8.17
N ASP A 110 -2.29 -1.93 8.66
CA ASP A 110 -3.50 -2.17 7.86
C ASP A 110 -4.21 -0.87 7.42
N CYS A 111 -4.00 0.24 8.15
CA CYS A 111 -4.61 1.53 7.82
C CYS A 111 -3.66 2.50 7.07
N VAL A 112 -2.46 2.05 6.71
CA VAL A 112 -1.49 2.87 5.96
C VAL A 112 -1.81 2.85 4.47
N PRO A 113 -2.16 4.00 3.85
CA PRO A 113 -2.45 4.03 2.43
C PRO A 113 -1.17 3.94 1.57
N GLY A 114 -1.25 3.16 0.50
CA GLY A 114 -0.26 3.12 -0.56
C GLY A 114 -0.77 3.83 -1.81
N ILE A 115 0.07 4.67 -2.44
CA ILE A 115 -0.31 5.46 -3.62
C ILE A 115 0.74 5.29 -4.71
N VAL A 116 0.26 5.14 -5.95
CA VAL A 116 1.08 5.19 -7.17
C VAL A 116 0.62 6.40 -7.99
N TYR A 117 1.49 7.39 -8.10
CA TYR A 117 1.23 8.67 -8.77
C TYR A 117 1.39 8.58 -10.30
N THR A 118 0.68 7.62 -10.88
CA THR A 118 0.52 7.50 -12.33
C THR A 118 -0.63 8.41 -12.82
N ASN A 119 -0.90 8.43 -14.12
CA ASN A 119 -2.09 9.07 -14.67
C ASN A 119 -2.88 8.02 -15.51
N PRO A 120 -4.03 7.53 -14.99
CA PRO A 120 -4.65 7.85 -13.71
C PRO A 120 -3.87 7.33 -12.49
N GLU A 121 -4.09 7.96 -11.32
CA GLU A 121 -3.53 7.53 -10.04
C GLU A 121 -4.13 6.20 -9.57
N MET A 122 -3.36 5.47 -8.78
CA MET A 122 -3.84 4.27 -8.08
C MET A 122 -3.57 4.43 -6.59
N ALA A 123 -4.54 4.05 -5.76
CA ALA A 123 -4.38 4.08 -4.32
C ALA A 123 -5.08 2.88 -3.67
N GLY A 124 -4.53 2.41 -2.55
CA GLY A 124 -5.10 1.32 -1.79
C GLY A 124 -4.77 1.40 -0.31
N VAL A 125 -5.69 0.92 0.53
CA VAL A 125 -5.51 0.78 1.98
C VAL A 125 -6.29 -0.44 2.46
N GLY A 126 -5.82 -1.06 3.54
CA GLY A 126 -6.45 -2.22 4.15
C GLY A 126 -6.21 -3.52 3.39
N LYS A 127 -7.04 -4.51 3.66
CA LYS A 127 -6.92 -5.87 3.13
C LYS A 127 -7.24 -5.95 1.63
N THR A 128 -6.56 -6.84 0.95
CA THR A 128 -6.87 -7.21 -0.43
C THR A 128 -7.73 -8.47 -0.50
N GLU A 129 -8.44 -8.68 -1.60
CA GLU A 129 -9.18 -9.92 -1.84
C GLU A 129 -8.27 -11.16 -1.81
N GLU A 130 -7.02 -11.01 -2.27
CA GLU A 130 -6.04 -12.11 -2.32
C GLU A 130 -5.61 -12.54 -0.92
N GLU A 131 -5.32 -11.58 -0.03
CA GLU A 131 -4.98 -11.84 1.37
C GLU A 131 -6.14 -12.50 2.11
N LEU A 132 -7.36 -12.01 1.94
CA LEU A 132 -8.56 -12.55 2.58
C LEU A 132 -8.87 -13.97 2.11
N LYS A 133 -8.75 -14.22 0.80
CA LYS A 133 -8.88 -15.58 0.24
C LYS A 133 -7.83 -16.54 0.80
N ALA A 134 -6.57 -16.09 0.87
CA ALA A 134 -5.48 -16.90 1.40
C ALA A 134 -5.66 -17.23 2.90
N SER A 135 -6.27 -16.30 3.66
CA SER A 135 -6.56 -16.45 5.09
C SER A 135 -7.89 -17.15 5.39
N GLY A 136 -8.72 -17.43 4.37
CA GLY A 136 -10.04 -18.04 4.56
C GLY A 136 -11.05 -17.16 5.30
N ILE A 137 -10.84 -15.84 5.30
CA ILE A 137 -11.71 -14.86 5.97
C ILE A 137 -12.88 -14.51 5.04
N SER A 138 -14.12 -14.51 5.58
CA SER A 138 -15.31 -14.05 4.86
C SER A 138 -15.24 -12.55 4.58
N TYR A 139 -15.69 -12.14 3.41
CA TYR A 139 -15.74 -10.73 3.03
C TYR A 139 -16.74 -10.49 1.89
N GLN A 140 -17.18 -9.25 1.76
CA GLN A 140 -17.99 -8.77 0.66
C GLN A 140 -17.18 -7.76 -0.18
N VAL A 141 -17.45 -7.67 -1.49
CA VAL A 141 -16.79 -6.72 -2.39
C VAL A 141 -17.84 -5.88 -3.11
N GLN A 142 -17.69 -4.57 -3.00
CA GLN A 142 -18.46 -3.59 -3.76
C GLN A 142 -17.53 -2.89 -4.77
N LYS A 143 -17.91 -2.88 -6.05
CA LYS A 143 -17.16 -2.23 -7.13
C LYS A 143 -18.05 -1.19 -7.79
N LEU A 144 -17.61 0.06 -7.74
CA LEU A 144 -18.33 1.19 -8.30
C LEU A 144 -17.45 1.93 -9.30
N PRO A 145 -17.93 2.16 -10.54
CA PRO A 145 -17.27 3.06 -11.46
C PRO A 145 -17.22 4.48 -10.89
N MET A 146 -16.08 5.14 -10.97
CA MET A 146 -15.94 6.55 -10.54
C MET A 146 -16.83 7.50 -11.36
N ALA A 147 -17.27 7.06 -12.54
CA ALA A 147 -18.22 7.79 -13.38
C ALA A 147 -19.60 8.03 -12.73
N TYR A 148 -19.90 7.40 -11.59
CA TYR A 148 -21.10 7.73 -10.81
C TYR A 148 -20.96 9.04 -10.02
N SER A 149 -19.74 9.57 -9.87
CA SER A 149 -19.50 10.90 -9.34
C SER A 149 -19.50 11.93 -10.46
N GLY A 150 -20.45 12.89 -10.40
CA GLY A 150 -20.52 13.98 -11.36
C GLY A 150 -19.27 14.85 -11.35
N ARG A 151 -18.64 15.04 -10.18
CA ARG A 151 -17.35 15.72 -10.06
C ARG A 151 -16.24 14.98 -10.77
N PHE A 152 -16.15 13.67 -10.60
CA PHE A 152 -15.14 12.86 -11.29
C PHE A 152 -15.25 13.02 -12.82
N VAL A 153 -16.48 12.95 -13.36
CA VAL A 153 -16.72 13.09 -14.79
C VAL A 153 -16.36 14.51 -15.29
N ALA A 154 -16.65 15.54 -14.48
CA ALA A 154 -16.34 16.91 -14.85
C ALA A 154 -14.84 17.24 -14.86
N GLU A 155 -14.08 16.59 -13.98
CA GLU A 155 -12.63 16.82 -13.83
C GLU A 155 -11.77 15.86 -14.67
N ASN A 156 -12.33 14.73 -15.15
CA ASN A 156 -11.59 13.67 -15.84
C ASN A 156 -12.24 13.32 -17.19
N GLU A 157 -11.87 14.03 -18.24
CA GLU A 157 -12.37 13.76 -19.59
C GLU A 157 -11.95 12.36 -20.07
N LEU A 158 -12.94 11.56 -20.51
CA LEU A 158 -12.75 10.23 -21.14
C LEU A 158 -11.94 9.22 -20.33
N VAL A 159 -11.76 9.43 -19.02
CA VAL A 159 -11.03 8.53 -18.14
C VAL A 159 -12.01 7.63 -17.38
N ASN A 160 -11.73 6.33 -17.37
CA ASN A 160 -12.42 5.38 -16.50
C ASN A 160 -11.71 5.31 -15.15
N GLY A 161 -12.51 5.29 -14.10
CA GLY A 161 -12.03 5.09 -12.74
C GLY A 161 -12.84 4.02 -12.04
N LEU A 162 -12.28 3.45 -10.98
CA LEU A 162 -12.90 2.40 -10.19
C LEU A 162 -12.65 2.65 -8.71
N CYS A 163 -13.69 2.49 -7.91
CA CYS A 163 -13.59 2.33 -6.47
C CYS A 163 -14.02 0.92 -6.09
N LYS A 164 -13.15 0.20 -5.39
CA LYS A 164 -13.45 -1.12 -4.83
C LYS A 164 -13.37 -1.04 -3.31
N LEU A 165 -14.49 -1.32 -2.64
CA LEU A 165 -14.57 -1.49 -1.20
C LEU A 165 -14.62 -2.99 -0.85
N ILE A 166 -13.95 -3.34 0.22
CA ILE A 166 -13.97 -4.66 0.82
C ILE A 166 -14.51 -4.51 2.24
N LEU A 167 -15.54 -5.28 2.55
CA LEU A 167 -16.28 -5.23 3.81
C LEU A 167 -16.17 -6.56 4.54
N ASP A 168 -16.22 -6.52 5.86
CA ASP A 168 -16.44 -7.70 6.69
C ASP A 168 -17.94 -8.06 6.79
N ASP A 169 -18.25 -9.08 7.60
CA ASP A 169 -19.63 -9.55 7.80
C ASP A 169 -20.51 -8.56 8.60
N ASP A 170 -19.90 -7.54 9.24
CA ASP A 170 -20.58 -6.45 9.95
C ASP A 170 -20.67 -5.15 9.10
N ASP A 171 -20.45 -5.24 7.78
CA ASP A 171 -20.42 -4.11 6.84
C ASP A 171 -19.34 -3.06 7.16
N ARG A 172 -18.29 -3.40 7.92
CA ARG A 172 -17.17 -2.51 8.18
C ARG A 172 -16.19 -2.51 7.01
N VAL A 173 -15.67 -1.34 6.71
CA VAL A 173 -14.64 -1.19 5.68
C VAL A 173 -13.33 -1.76 6.18
N ILE A 174 -12.88 -2.87 5.59
CA ILE A 174 -11.60 -3.53 5.88
C ILE A 174 -10.57 -3.37 4.76
N GLY A 175 -10.99 -2.84 3.61
CA GLY A 175 -10.10 -2.51 2.49
C GLY A 175 -10.76 -1.59 1.47
N CYS A 176 -9.95 -0.73 0.86
CA CYS A 176 -10.37 0.15 -0.22
C CYS A 176 -9.27 0.29 -1.27
N HIS A 177 -9.62 0.11 -2.55
CA HIS A 177 -8.70 0.21 -3.67
C HIS A 177 -9.32 1.04 -4.77
N MET A 178 -8.62 2.06 -5.22
CA MET A 178 -9.12 3.06 -6.16
C MET A 178 -8.20 3.23 -7.36
N LEU A 179 -8.79 3.54 -8.50
CA LEU A 179 -8.11 3.96 -9.73
C LEU A 179 -8.84 5.19 -10.28
N GLY A 180 -8.10 6.28 -10.54
CA GLY A 180 -8.66 7.54 -11.05
C GLY A 180 -8.10 8.75 -10.32
N ASN A 181 -8.27 9.96 -10.84
CA ASN A 181 -7.80 11.18 -10.19
C ASN A 181 -8.97 11.89 -9.47
N PRO A 182 -8.77 12.40 -8.24
CA PRO A 182 -7.57 12.40 -7.40
C PRO A 182 -7.67 11.35 -6.26
N VAL A 183 -7.43 10.06 -6.54
CA VAL A 183 -7.57 9.01 -5.51
C VAL A 183 -6.50 9.10 -4.42
N SER A 184 -5.38 9.78 -4.66
CA SER A 184 -4.37 10.09 -3.65
C SER A 184 -4.93 10.91 -2.48
N GLU A 185 -5.87 11.79 -2.74
CA GLU A 185 -6.56 12.58 -1.72
C GLU A 185 -7.69 11.79 -1.05
N LEU A 186 -8.45 11.02 -1.84
CA LEU A 186 -9.63 10.30 -1.36
C LEU A 186 -9.27 9.12 -0.46
N ILE A 187 -8.16 8.45 -0.70
CA ILE A 187 -7.75 7.24 0.02
C ILE A 187 -7.54 7.47 1.53
N VAL A 188 -7.23 8.70 1.92
CA VAL A 188 -7.06 9.08 3.34
C VAL A 188 -8.33 8.83 4.14
N LEU A 189 -9.51 9.16 3.57
CA LEU A 189 -10.81 8.90 4.21
C LEU A 189 -11.06 7.40 4.38
N ALA A 190 -10.70 6.60 3.38
CA ALA A 190 -10.79 5.14 3.47
C ALA A 190 -9.83 4.59 4.54
N GLY A 191 -8.63 5.15 4.68
CA GLY A 191 -7.70 4.81 5.75
C GLY A 191 -8.27 5.05 7.15
N LEU A 192 -8.94 6.17 7.35
CA LEU A 192 -9.65 6.46 8.62
C LEU A 192 -10.81 5.48 8.85
N ALA A 193 -11.57 5.13 7.81
CA ALA A 193 -12.63 4.14 7.92
C ALA A 193 -12.10 2.76 8.34
N VAL A 194 -11.00 2.31 7.75
CA VAL A 194 -10.32 1.05 8.12
C VAL A 194 -9.79 1.13 9.56
N GLN A 195 -9.13 2.22 9.92
CA GLN A 195 -8.55 2.41 11.26
C GLN A 195 -9.58 2.36 12.38
N HIS A 196 -10.75 2.97 12.15
CA HIS A 196 -11.80 3.08 13.17
C HIS A 196 -12.93 2.06 13.01
N GLY A 197 -12.83 1.14 12.04
CA GLY A 197 -13.85 0.13 11.78
C GLY A 197 -15.21 0.73 11.38
N TYR A 198 -15.21 1.81 10.58
CA TYR A 198 -16.46 2.43 10.15
C TYR A 198 -17.22 1.54 9.17
N THR A 199 -18.54 1.52 9.35
CA THR A 199 -19.44 0.83 8.40
C THR A 199 -19.73 1.69 7.17
N VAL A 200 -20.17 1.04 6.10
CA VAL A 200 -20.61 1.74 4.88
C VAL A 200 -21.77 2.69 5.17
N GLU A 201 -22.70 2.31 6.04
CA GLU A 201 -23.83 3.15 6.43
C GLU A 201 -23.37 4.46 7.06
N LEU A 202 -22.42 4.41 8.00
CA LEU A 202 -21.84 5.62 8.60
C LEU A 202 -21.14 6.50 7.55
N SER A 203 -20.47 5.89 6.58
CA SER A 203 -19.81 6.62 5.50
C SER A 203 -20.80 7.39 4.59
N LEU A 204 -22.03 6.88 4.40
CA LEU A 204 -23.04 7.49 3.54
C LEU A 204 -23.55 8.84 4.06
N ILE A 205 -23.58 9.07 5.38
CA ILE A 205 -24.02 10.35 5.96
C ILE A 205 -23.03 11.50 5.70
N HIS A 206 -21.82 11.21 5.31
CA HIS A 206 -20.77 12.19 5.00
C HIS A 206 -20.66 12.52 3.50
N ILE A 207 -21.56 12.01 2.67
CA ILE A 207 -21.60 12.33 1.24
C ILE A 207 -22.16 13.73 1.05
N SER A 208 -21.33 14.64 0.57
CA SER A 208 -21.66 16.05 0.34
C SER A 208 -22.16 16.37 -1.08
N GLU A 209 -22.39 15.37 -1.92
CA GLU A 209 -22.83 15.56 -3.32
C GLU A 209 -24.32 15.86 -3.42
N PRO A 210 -24.72 17.09 -3.82
CA PRO A 210 -26.13 17.47 -3.93
C PRO A 210 -26.91 16.72 -5.04
N THR A 211 -26.20 16.12 -5.98
CA THR A 211 -26.78 15.40 -7.12
C THR A 211 -27.43 14.06 -6.77
N ARG A 212 -27.12 13.47 -5.60
CA ARG A 212 -27.74 12.20 -5.18
C ARG A 212 -29.15 12.32 -4.61
N LEU A 213 -29.53 13.48 -4.12
CA LEU A 213 -30.91 13.72 -3.58
C LEU A 213 -32.01 13.63 -4.66
N GLY A 214 -31.65 13.78 -5.94
CA GLY A 214 -32.58 13.61 -7.06
C GLY A 214 -32.71 12.18 -7.62
N MET A 215 -31.91 11.23 -7.15
CA MET A 215 -31.93 9.84 -7.63
C MET A 215 -32.64 8.86 -6.68
N ILE A 216 -33.20 9.34 -5.56
CA ILE A 216 -33.92 8.55 -4.57
C ILE A 216 -35.45 8.79 -4.67
N SER A 217 -35.93 9.45 -5.73
CA SER A 217 -37.36 9.61 -6.03
C SER A 217 -37.81 8.72 -7.16
#